data_a036f6003b250981924c56a33dd3439b
#
_entry.id   a036f6003b250981924c56a33dd3439b
#
_cell.length_a   1.000
_cell.length_b   1.000
_cell.length_c   1.000
_cell.angle_alpha   90.00
_cell.angle_beta   90.00
_cell.angle_gamma   90.00
#
_symmetry.space_group_name_H-M   'P 1'
#
loop_
_entity.id
_entity.type
_entity.pdbx_description
1 polymer ?
#
loop_
_entity_poly.entity_id
_entity_poly.type
_entity_poly.pdbx_seq_one_letter_code
_entity_poly.pdbx_strand_id
1 'polypeptide(L)'
;METEKLYEITVYTENQVGLLSSIAGIFTRRSLNIEKLLVYPSRIEGIHKFKIQTRTDETHVRAVVLQIEKKVDVIKAYYYIDEEHSAQEVSAVKDFLAERETERNNNNK
;
A
#
# COMPACT_ATOMS: atom_id res chain seq x y z
N MET A 1 -8.37 17.83 -13.96
CA MET A 1 -7.36 16.93 -13.41
C MET A 1 -7.91 16.21 -12.20
N GLU A 2 -7.71 14.90 -12.15
CA GLU A 2 -8.12 14.12 -11.00
C GLU A 2 -7.20 14.40 -9.80
N THR A 3 -7.79 14.48 -8.62
CA THR A 3 -7.05 14.72 -7.38
C THR A 3 -6.41 13.43 -6.92
N GLU A 4 -5.16 13.50 -6.49
CA GLU A 4 -4.49 12.38 -5.85
C GLU A 4 -5.04 12.15 -4.46
N LYS A 5 -5.27 10.88 -4.13
CA LYS A 5 -5.76 10.47 -2.82
C LYS A 5 -5.00 9.21 -2.40
N LEU A 6 -5.08 8.90 -1.13
CA LEU A 6 -4.54 7.64 -0.62
C LEU A 6 -5.61 6.56 -0.76
N TYR A 7 -5.36 5.60 -1.64
CA TYR A 7 -6.27 4.47 -1.84
C TYR A 7 -5.74 3.24 -1.15
N GLU A 8 -6.65 2.43 -0.62
CA GLU A 8 -6.32 1.10 -0.13
C GLU A 8 -6.94 0.08 -1.06
N ILE A 9 -6.09 -0.83 -1.54
CA ILE A 9 -6.51 -1.95 -2.38
C ILE A 9 -6.51 -3.20 -1.51
N THR A 10 -7.63 -3.92 -1.53
CA THR A 10 -7.75 -5.20 -0.83
C THR A 10 -7.81 -6.31 -1.87
N VAL A 11 -6.98 -7.34 -1.70
CA VAL A 11 -6.91 -8.47 -2.62
C VAL A 11 -7.05 -9.76 -1.84
N TYR A 12 -7.96 -10.63 -2.28
CA TYR A 12 -8.09 -12.00 -1.76
C TYR A 12 -7.54 -12.95 -2.81
N THR A 13 -6.65 -13.85 -2.40
CA THR A 13 -5.96 -14.74 -3.33
C THR A 13 -5.70 -16.11 -2.71
N GLU A 14 -5.68 -17.12 -3.56
CA GLU A 14 -5.32 -18.50 -3.15
C GLU A 14 -3.83 -18.67 -3.00
N ASN A 15 -3.03 -17.96 -3.79
CA ASN A 15 -1.57 -18.08 -3.80
C ASN A 15 -0.91 -16.74 -3.52
N GLN A 16 -0.18 -16.64 -2.40
CA GLN A 16 0.51 -15.41 -2.04
C GLN A 16 1.92 -15.31 -2.63
N VAL A 17 2.59 -16.43 -2.88
CA VAL A 17 4.01 -16.44 -3.22
C VAL A 17 4.30 -15.71 -4.53
N GLY A 18 3.61 -16.11 -5.60
CA GLY A 18 3.79 -15.48 -6.90
C GLY A 18 3.13 -14.12 -7.01
N LEU A 19 2.06 -13.89 -6.23
CA LEU A 19 1.27 -12.67 -6.33
C LEU A 19 2.03 -11.43 -5.85
N LEU A 20 2.82 -11.56 -4.79
CA LEU A 20 3.59 -10.43 -4.27
C LEU A 20 4.50 -9.85 -5.34
N SER A 21 5.24 -10.70 -6.04
CA SER A 21 6.13 -10.28 -7.12
C SER A 21 5.34 -9.65 -8.28
N SER A 22 4.22 -10.25 -8.65
CA SER A 22 3.36 -9.73 -9.72
C SER A 22 2.81 -8.35 -9.41
N ILE A 23 2.33 -8.15 -8.17
CA ILE A 23 1.81 -6.85 -7.74
C ILE A 23 2.91 -5.80 -7.75
N ALA A 24 4.08 -6.12 -7.20
CA ALA A 24 5.22 -5.20 -7.20
C ALA A 24 5.57 -4.78 -8.64
N GLY A 25 5.55 -5.72 -9.58
CA GLY A 25 5.79 -5.43 -10.99
C GLY A 25 4.76 -4.49 -11.60
N ILE A 26 3.48 -4.67 -11.26
CA ILE A 26 2.41 -3.78 -11.75
C ILE A 26 2.67 -2.35 -11.29
N PHE A 27 2.96 -2.16 -10.00
CA PHE A 27 3.21 -0.84 -9.44
C PHE A 27 4.46 -0.19 -10.05
N THR A 28 5.53 -0.97 -10.22
CA THR A 28 6.77 -0.47 -10.83
C THR A 28 6.55 0.01 -12.26
N ARG A 29 5.85 -0.78 -13.08
CA ARG A 29 5.59 -0.43 -14.47
C ARG A 29 4.72 0.81 -14.62
N ARG A 30 3.86 1.06 -13.65
CA ARG A 30 2.99 2.25 -13.65
C ARG A 30 3.61 3.43 -12.91
N SER A 31 4.82 3.29 -12.42
CA SER A 31 5.52 4.31 -11.64
C SER A 31 4.73 4.74 -10.39
N LEU A 32 4.09 3.78 -9.75
CA LEU A 32 3.33 4.01 -8.52
C LEU A 32 4.10 3.46 -7.33
N ASN A 33 4.11 4.21 -6.24
CA ASN A 33 4.71 3.77 -4.99
C ASN A 33 3.73 2.94 -4.18
N ILE A 34 4.25 1.92 -3.52
CA ILE A 34 3.51 1.20 -2.49
C ILE A 34 3.80 1.88 -1.16
N GLU A 35 2.79 2.55 -0.60
CA GLU A 35 2.94 3.27 0.67
C GLU A 35 2.85 2.34 1.87
N LYS A 36 2.08 1.27 1.73
CA LYS A 36 1.87 0.28 2.79
C LYS A 36 1.53 -1.06 2.16
N LEU A 37 2.08 -2.12 2.70
CA LEU A 37 1.79 -3.48 2.24
C LEU A 37 1.63 -4.39 3.45
N LEU A 38 0.47 -5.03 3.55
CA LEU A 38 0.19 -6.07 4.54
C LEU A 38 -0.23 -7.32 3.81
N VAL A 39 0.34 -8.46 4.22
CA VAL A 39 -0.03 -9.76 3.69
C VAL A 39 -0.26 -10.69 4.87
N TYR A 40 -1.44 -11.28 4.96
CA TYR A 40 -1.77 -12.15 6.07
C TYR A 40 -2.87 -13.14 5.66
N PRO A 41 -3.01 -14.25 6.40
CA PRO A 41 -4.11 -15.18 6.14
C PRO A 41 -5.45 -14.50 6.38
N SER A 42 -6.41 -14.73 5.49
CA SER A 42 -7.78 -14.26 5.71
C SER A 42 -8.50 -15.18 6.69
N ARG A 43 -9.74 -14.85 7.03
CA ARG A 43 -10.58 -15.71 7.87
C ARG A 43 -11.02 -16.97 7.16
N ILE A 44 -10.85 -17.03 5.84
CA ILE A 44 -11.20 -18.19 5.03
C ILE A 44 -9.94 -19.03 4.85
N GLU A 45 -10.00 -20.29 5.26
CA GLU A 45 -8.85 -21.19 5.16
C GLU A 45 -8.35 -21.30 3.71
N GLY A 46 -7.04 -21.20 3.54
CA GLY A 46 -6.40 -21.29 2.23
C GLY A 46 -6.42 -19.99 1.43
N ILE A 47 -7.08 -18.94 1.93
CA ILE A 47 -7.17 -17.65 1.25
C ILE A 47 -6.37 -16.61 2.00
N HIS A 48 -5.46 -15.95 1.30
CA HIS A 48 -4.64 -14.87 1.86
C HIS A 48 -5.22 -13.52 1.46
N LYS A 49 -4.90 -12.51 2.26
CA LYS A 49 -5.39 -11.15 2.06
C LYS A 49 -4.20 -10.20 1.95
N PHE A 50 -4.22 -9.37 0.91
CA PHE A 50 -3.27 -8.28 0.73
C PHE A 50 -3.98 -6.97 0.97
N LYS A 51 -3.35 -6.07 1.72
CA LYS A 51 -3.78 -4.67 1.82
C LYS A 51 -2.65 -3.79 1.34
N ILE A 52 -2.91 -2.99 0.32
CA ILE A 52 -1.91 -2.19 -0.36
C ILE A 52 -2.39 -0.75 -0.40
N GLN A 53 -1.60 0.17 0.13
CA GLN A 53 -1.92 1.59 0.03
C GLN A 53 -1.03 2.24 -1.02
N THR A 54 -1.62 3.09 -1.83
CA THR A 54 -0.93 3.86 -2.85
C THR A 54 -1.60 5.22 -3.00
N ARG A 55 -0.78 6.23 -3.25
CA ARG A 55 -1.27 7.59 -3.49
C ARG A 55 -1.32 7.82 -4.99
N THR A 56 -2.53 7.99 -5.51
CA THR A 56 -2.74 8.17 -6.94
C THR A 56 -4.16 8.71 -7.18
N ASP A 57 -4.56 8.80 -8.44
CA ASP A 57 -5.92 9.19 -8.80
C ASP A 57 -6.80 7.95 -9.08
N GLU A 58 -8.10 8.18 -9.25
CA GLU A 58 -9.05 7.08 -9.43
C GLU A 58 -8.82 6.31 -10.73
N THR A 59 -8.43 6.98 -11.81
CA THR A 59 -8.16 6.31 -13.08
C THR A 59 -7.05 5.28 -12.94
N HIS A 60 -5.96 5.65 -12.26
CA HIS A 60 -4.82 4.75 -12.09
C HIS A 60 -5.11 3.61 -11.11
N VAL A 61 -5.76 3.90 -9.98
CA VAL A 61 -6.08 2.83 -9.02
C VAL A 61 -7.04 1.81 -9.61
N ARG A 62 -8.02 2.28 -10.38
CA ARG A 62 -8.97 1.39 -11.07
C ARG A 62 -8.22 0.47 -12.03
N ALA A 63 -7.31 1.02 -12.81
CA ALA A 63 -6.52 0.24 -13.77
C ALA A 63 -5.67 -0.83 -13.07
N VAL A 64 -5.06 -0.48 -11.93
CA VAL A 64 -4.26 -1.42 -11.14
C VAL A 64 -5.14 -2.56 -10.62
N VAL A 65 -6.31 -2.24 -10.05
CA VAL A 65 -7.21 -3.25 -9.52
C VAL A 65 -7.69 -4.20 -10.63
N LEU A 66 -8.05 -3.67 -11.79
CA LEU A 66 -8.44 -4.50 -12.93
C LEU A 66 -7.32 -5.44 -13.37
N GLN A 67 -6.09 -4.94 -13.36
CA GLN A 67 -4.93 -5.74 -13.73
C GLN A 67 -4.65 -6.85 -12.70
N ILE A 68 -4.82 -6.55 -11.43
CA ILE A 68 -4.70 -7.55 -10.36
C ILE A 68 -5.78 -8.62 -10.48
N GLU A 69 -7.02 -8.22 -10.74
CA GLU A 69 -8.14 -9.16 -10.86
C GLU A 69 -7.98 -10.16 -12.02
N LYS A 70 -7.16 -9.84 -13.02
CA LYS A 70 -6.88 -10.75 -14.13
C LYS A 70 -5.93 -11.88 -13.77
N LYS A 71 -5.29 -11.83 -12.60
CA LYS A 71 -4.39 -12.90 -12.16
C LYS A 71 -5.21 -14.13 -11.77
N VAL A 72 -4.74 -15.31 -12.20
CA VAL A 72 -5.47 -16.57 -12.06
C VAL A 72 -5.85 -16.89 -10.62
N ASP A 73 -4.92 -16.63 -9.69
CA ASP A 73 -5.11 -16.99 -8.28
C ASP A 73 -5.89 -15.94 -7.48
N VAL A 74 -6.19 -14.79 -8.08
CA VAL A 74 -6.93 -13.73 -7.39
C VAL A 74 -8.42 -14.03 -7.43
N ILE A 75 -9.03 -14.04 -6.25
CA ILE A 75 -10.46 -14.31 -6.09
C ILE A 75 -11.24 -13.00 -6.22
N LYS A 76 -10.75 -11.96 -5.56
CA LYS A 76 -11.43 -10.66 -5.56
C LYS A 76 -10.42 -9.56 -5.25
N ALA A 77 -10.57 -8.43 -5.91
CA ALA A 77 -9.83 -7.21 -5.59
C ALA A 77 -10.76 -6.01 -5.66
N TYR A 78 -10.60 -5.07 -4.75
CA TYR A 78 -11.34 -3.82 -4.76
C TYR A 78 -10.51 -2.72 -4.10
N TYR A 79 -10.95 -1.48 -4.28
CA TYR A 79 -10.26 -0.33 -3.70
C TYR A 79 -11.25 0.61 -3.02
N TYR A 80 -10.74 1.38 -2.08
CA TYR A 80 -11.47 2.45 -1.43
C TYR A 80 -10.49 3.53 -0.98
N ILE A 81 -11.02 4.70 -0.66
CA ILE A 81 -10.20 5.80 -0.17
C ILE A 81 -9.93 5.57 1.31
N ASP A 82 -8.65 5.62 1.68
CA ASP A 82 -8.27 5.57 3.09
C ASP A 82 -8.19 6.99 3.63
N GLU A 83 -9.19 7.38 4.40
CA GLU A 83 -9.26 8.71 4.99
C GLU A 83 -8.65 8.77 6.41
N GLU A 84 -8.32 7.62 6.98
CA GLU A 84 -7.81 7.55 8.33
C GLU A 84 -6.29 7.69 8.40
N HIS A 85 -5.82 8.94 8.47
CA HIS A 85 -4.48 9.21 8.95
C HIS A 85 -4.55 9.42 10.46
N SER A 86 -3.92 8.53 11.22
CA SER A 86 -3.79 8.72 12.65
C SER A 86 -2.92 9.95 12.92
N ALA A 87 -3.52 11.00 13.46
CA ALA A 87 -2.79 12.19 13.87
C ALA A 87 -1.67 11.84 14.87
N GLN A 88 -1.89 10.83 15.70
CA GLN A 88 -0.90 10.36 16.66
C GLN A 88 0.32 9.76 15.97
N GLU A 89 0.12 8.99 14.93
CA GLU A 89 1.21 8.39 14.15
C GLU A 89 2.08 9.46 13.51
N VAL A 90 1.45 10.45 12.90
CA VAL A 90 2.17 11.57 12.27
C VAL A 90 3.00 12.33 13.31
N SER A 91 2.42 12.60 14.48
CA SER A 91 3.11 13.31 15.57
C SER A 91 4.33 12.53 16.06
N ALA A 92 4.18 11.21 16.28
CA ALA A 92 5.27 10.35 16.74
C ALA A 92 6.46 10.34 15.78
N VAL A 93 6.18 10.27 14.49
CA VAL A 93 7.24 10.28 13.46
C VAL A 93 7.93 11.64 13.41
N LYS A 94 7.18 12.73 13.50
CA LYS A 94 7.77 14.07 13.53
C LYS A 94 8.67 14.27 14.74
N ASP A 95 8.25 13.80 15.91
CA ASP A 95 9.05 13.88 17.14
C ASP A 95 10.35 13.10 17.00
N PHE A 96 10.28 11.90 16.43
CA PHE A 96 11.47 11.06 16.17
C PHE A 96 12.45 11.76 15.21
N LEU A 97 11.96 12.35 14.15
CA LEU A 97 12.80 13.05 13.18
C LEU A 97 13.46 14.30 13.80
N ALA A 98 12.72 15.01 14.66
CA ALA A 98 13.26 16.15 15.36
C ALA A 98 14.40 15.74 16.32
N GLU A 99 14.24 14.63 17.03
CA GLU A 99 15.28 14.08 17.91
C GLU A 99 16.54 13.70 17.12
N ARG A 100 16.38 13.06 15.98
CA ARG A 100 17.50 12.69 15.11
C ARG A 100 18.26 13.92 14.64
N GLU A 101 17.56 14.97 14.29
CA GLU A 101 18.17 16.21 13.84
C GLU A 101 18.96 16.89 14.96
N THR A 102 18.42 16.89 16.17
CA THR A 102 19.10 17.42 17.36
C THR A 102 20.38 16.64 17.64
N GLU A 103 20.35 15.33 17.63
CA GLU A 103 21.52 14.48 17.83
C GLU A 103 22.60 14.73 16.77
N ARG A 104 22.19 14.88 15.50
CA ARG A 104 23.11 15.17 14.40
C ARG A 104 23.81 16.51 14.62
N ASN A 105 23.07 17.53 15.05
CA ASN A 105 23.63 18.84 15.31
C ASN A 105 24.60 18.82 16.49
N ASN A 106 24.30 18.03 17.53
CA ASN A 106 25.19 17.90 18.67
C ASN A 106 26.51 17.18 18.33
N ASN A 107 26.45 16.21 17.41
CA ASN A 107 27.63 15.45 16.99
C ASN A 107 28.54 16.20 16.01
N ASN A 108 28.06 17.31 15.45
CA ASN A 108 28.81 18.11 14.48
C ASN A 108 29.54 19.30 15.11
N LYS A 109 29.63 19.37 16.43
CA LYS A 109 30.35 20.41 17.11
C LYS A 109 31.85 20.10 17.22
#